data_ac021883d9534de3ea8b99dc09146326
#
_entry.id   ac021883d9534de3ea8b99dc09146326
#
_cell.length_a   1.000
_cell.length_b   1.000
_cell.length_c   1.000
_cell.angle_alpha   90.00
_cell.angle_beta   90.00
_cell.angle_gamma   90.00
#
_symmetry.space_group_name_H-M   'P 1'
#
loop_
_entity.id
_entity.type
_entity.pdbx_description
1 polymer ?
#
loop_
_entity_poly.entity_id
_entity_poly.type
_entity_poly.pdbx_seq_one_letter_code
_entity_poly.pdbx_strand_id
1 'polypeptide(L)'
;MKHALAPLLLALLLAGCASEKGVVDKGAYELDTRRQAQAAYPRIKVLVIHYTADDFDSSLATLTDKNVSSHYLIPAIPPQHNGKPRIWQLVPERDLAWHAGVSYWRGATRINDTSIGIELENRGWQKRGDEKRFA
;
A
#
# COMPACT_ATOMS: atom_id res chain seq x y z
N MET A 1 -39.32 -63.28 11.99
CA MET A 1 -38.98 -62.13 12.83
C MET A 1 -37.90 -61.36 12.09
N LYS A 2 -38.22 -60.21 11.49
CA LYS A 2 -37.29 -59.33 10.72
C LYS A 2 -37.11 -58.07 11.54
N HIS A 3 -35.88 -57.89 12.08
CA HIS A 3 -35.51 -56.66 12.78
C HIS A 3 -35.05 -55.64 11.74
N ALA A 4 -35.79 -54.56 11.58
CA ALA A 4 -35.39 -53.41 10.80
C ALA A 4 -34.52 -52.47 11.67
N LEU A 5 -33.26 -52.31 11.32
CA LEU A 5 -32.38 -51.26 11.85
C LEU A 5 -32.70 -49.94 11.15
N ALA A 6 -33.17 -48.97 11.90
CA ALA A 6 -33.29 -47.58 11.43
C ALA A 6 -31.92 -46.89 11.46
N PRO A 7 -31.51 -46.17 10.42
CA PRO A 7 -30.30 -45.40 10.46
C PRO A 7 -30.51 -44.12 11.23
N LEU A 8 -29.73 -43.93 12.31
CA LEU A 8 -29.65 -42.71 13.08
C LEU A 8 -28.93 -41.64 12.24
N LEU A 9 -29.67 -40.70 11.67
CA LEU A 9 -29.13 -39.56 10.94
C LEU A 9 -28.59 -38.55 11.95
N LEU A 10 -27.27 -38.53 12.15
CA LEU A 10 -26.54 -37.54 12.95
C LEU A 10 -26.45 -36.26 12.14
N ALA A 11 -27.38 -35.32 12.31
CA ALA A 11 -27.32 -33.98 11.74
C ALA A 11 -26.25 -33.18 12.49
N LEU A 12 -25.04 -33.07 11.89
CA LEU A 12 -24.02 -32.11 12.35
C LEU A 12 -24.54 -30.70 12.06
N LEU A 13 -25.02 -30.03 13.10
CA LEU A 13 -25.27 -28.60 13.08
C LEU A 13 -23.92 -27.86 13.00
N LEU A 14 -23.48 -27.53 11.79
CA LEU A 14 -22.43 -26.56 11.54
C LEU A 14 -22.98 -25.17 11.94
N ALA A 15 -22.87 -24.82 13.22
CA ALA A 15 -23.02 -23.43 13.68
C ALA A 15 -21.82 -22.64 13.13
N GLY A 16 -21.89 -22.27 11.87
CA GLY A 16 -21.01 -21.27 11.31
C GLY A 16 -21.29 -19.94 12.04
N CYS A 17 -20.29 -19.40 12.75
CA CYS A 17 -20.35 -18.03 13.23
C CYS A 17 -20.50 -17.12 12.01
N ALA A 18 -21.73 -16.76 11.65
CA ALA A 18 -21.99 -15.72 10.68
C ALA A 18 -21.55 -14.41 11.33
N SER A 19 -20.36 -13.89 10.95
CA SER A 19 -19.95 -12.58 11.39
C SER A 19 -20.98 -11.56 10.89
N GLU A 20 -21.48 -10.71 11.77
CA GLU A 20 -22.42 -9.67 11.41
C GLU A 20 -21.78 -8.70 10.44
N LYS A 21 -22.44 -8.44 9.29
CA LYS A 21 -21.90 -7.55 8.26
C LYS A 21 -21.60 -6.17 8.85
N GLY A 22 -20.35 -5.71 8.74
CA GLY A 22 -19.89 -4.43 9.28
C GLY A 22 -19.36 -4.51 10.72
N VAL A 23 -19.31 -5.70 11.32
CA VAL A 23 -18.61 -5.95 12.59
C VAL A 23 -17.41 -6.82 12.31
N VAL A 24 -16.24 -6.39 12.78
CA VAL A 24 -14.95 -7.08 12.58
C VAL A 24 -14.37 -7.43 13.93
N ASP A 25 -14.18 -8.73 14.18
CA ASP A 25 -13.49 -9.22 15.37
C ASP A 25 -12.00 -8.89 15.29
N LYS A 26 -11.46 -8.26 16.34
CA LYS A 26 -10.07 -7.88 16.54
C LYS A 26 -9.40 -8.67 17.67
N GLY A 27 -10.02 -9.74 18.14
CA GLY A 27 -9.55 -10.60 19.21
C GLY A 27 -9.87 -10.02 20.59
N ALA A 28 -9.29 -8.90 20.99
CA ALA A 28 -9.54 -8.26 22.28
C ALA A 28 -10.79 -7.36 22.29
N TYR A 29 -11.34 -7.02 21.11
CA TYR A 29 -12.52 -6.20 20.93
C TYR A 29 -13.14 -6.42 19.55
N GLU A 30 -14.38 -5.98 19.37
CA GLU A 30 -15.04 -5.91 18.06
C GLU A 30 -15.08 -4.47 17.56
N LEU A 31 -14.83 -4.31 16.24
CA LEU A 31 -14.92 -3.03 15.55
C LEU A 31 -16.23 -2.97 14.77
N ASP A 32 -17.17 -2.12 15.20
CA ASP A 32 -18.42 -1.88 14.49
C ASP A 32 -18.28 -0.71 13.52
N THR A 33 -18.39 -0.99 12.23
CA THR A 33 -18.26 -0.01 11.14
C THR A 33 -19.61 0.36 10.50
N ARG A 34 -20.74 -0.02 11.09
CA ARG A 34 -22.09 0.20 10.53
C ARG A 34 -22.53 1.66 10.58
N ARG A 35 -21.94 2.44 11.48
CA ARG A 35 -22.24 3.87 11.62
C ARG A 35 -20.98 4.69 11.40
N GLN A 36 -20.92 5.34 10.25
CA GLN A 36 -19.78 6.19 9.86
C GLN A 36 -20.15 7.66 10.02
N ALA A 37 -19.18 8.47 10.49
CA ALA A 37 -19.34 9.91 10.54
C ALA A 37 -19.39 10.50 9.11
N GLN A 38 -20.30 11.45 8.88
CA GLN A 38 -20.37 12.17 7.61
C GLN A 38 -19.30 13.28 7.52
N ALA A 39 -18.91 13.87 8.67
CA ALA A 39 -17.86 14.90 8.74
C ALA A 39 -16.48 14.25 8.72
N ALA A 40 -16.05 13.77 7.55
CA ALA A 40 -14.74 13.18 7.31
C ALA A 40 -14.17 13.69 5.99
N TYR A 41 -12.85 13.91 5.97
CA TYR A 41 -12.12 14.29 4.76
C TYR A 41 -10.96 13.32 4.52
N PRO A 42 -10.64 13.02 3.26
CA PRO A 42 -9.45 12.24 2.92
C PRO A 42 -8.18 12.91 3.48
N ARG A 43 -7.28 12.12 4.08
CA ARG A 43 -5.96 12.59 4.50
C ARG A 43 -5.13 13.01 3.31
N ILE A 44 -5.18 12.21 2.24
CA ILE A 44 -4.37 12.39 1.04
C ILE A 44 -4.98 13.46 0.15
N LYS A 45 -4.19 14.50 -0.16
CA LYS A 45 -4.57 15.65 -1.00
C LYS A 45 -3.65 15.83 -2.21
N VAL A 46 -2.45 15.23 -2.17
CA VAL A 46 -1.39 15.44 -3.16
C VAL A 46 -0.72 14.12 -3.50
N LEU A 47 -0.43 13.91 -4.77
CA LEU A 47 0.55 12.93 -5.23
C LEU A 47 1.85 13.66 -5.54
N VAL A 48 2.96 13.19 -4.97
CA VAL A 48 4.30 13.71 -5.25
C VAL A 48 5.06 12.66 -6.01
N ILE A 49 5.46 12.99 -7.22
CA ILE A 49 6.23 12.10 -8.09
C ILE A 49 7.69 12.55 -8.04
N HIS A 50 8.56 11.61 -7.71
CA HIS A 50 10.01 11.76 -7.69
C HIS A 50 10.64 10.86 -8.74
N TYR A 51 11.93 11.04 -8.97
CA TYR A 51 12.78 10.06 -9.64
C TYR A 51 13.97 9.76 -8.74
N THR A 52 14.42 8.51 -8.75
CA THR A 52 15.36 7.99 -7.77
C THR A 52 16.79 8.53 -7.92
N ALA A 53 17.17 9.01 -9.09
CA ALA A 53 18.54 9.37 -9.49
C ALA A 53 19.53 8.20 -9.35
N ASP A 54 19.04 6.95 -9.26
CA ASP A 54 19.82 5.73 -9.09
C ASP A 54 19.12 4.55 -9.78
N ASP A 55 19.76 3.36 -9.75
CA ASP A 55 19.15 2.11 -10.21
C ASP A 55 18.15 1.57 -9.17
N PHE A 56 17.41 0.54 -9.59
CA PHE A 56 16.33 -0.04 -8.79
C PHE A 56 16.81 -0.62 -7.46
N ASP A 57 17.87 -1.42 -7.45
CA ASP A 57 18.32 -2.13 -6.23
C ASP A 57 18.87 -1.15 -5.19
N SER A 58 19.67 -0.17 -5.61
CA SER A 58 20.17 0.91 -4.77
C SER A 58 19.03 1.75 -4.21
N SER A 59 18.05 2.08 -5.05
CA SER A 59 16.86 2.84 -4.66
C SER A 59 16.00 2.07 -3.67
N LEU A 60 15.79 0.78 -3.89
CA LEU A 60 15.04 -0.08 -2.98
C LEU A 60 15.72 -0.16 -1.61
N ALA A 61 17.04 -0.35 -1.58
CA ALA A 61 17.81 -0.39 -0.34
C ALA A 61 17.69 0.94 0.44
N THR A 62 17.81 2.08 -0.25
CA THR A 62 17.69 3.41 0.35
C THR A 62 16.30 3.68 0.91
N LEU A 63 15.24 3.36 0.14
CA LEU A 63 13.86 3.66 0.49
C LEU A 63 13.26 2.70 1.53
N THR A 64 13.93 1.58 1.80
CA THR A 64 13.56 0.63 2.86
C THR A 64 14.41 0.78 4.12
N ASP A 65 15.39 1.68 4.12
CA ASP A 65 16.14 2.06 5.33
C ASP A 65 15.33 3.08 6.17
N LYS A 66 15.92 3.56 7.26
CA LYS A 66 15.28 4.40 8.28
C LYS A 66 15.28 5.91 8.02
N ASN A 67 15.97 6.38 6.97
CA ASN A 67 16.22 7.82 6.78
C ASN A 67 15.22 8.49 5.84
N VAL A 68 14.79 7.80 4.80
CA VAL A 68 13.82 8.25 3.80
C VAL A 68 12.96 7.07 3.37
N SER A 69 11.76 7.35 2.85
CA SER A 69 10.86 6.31 2.34
C SER A 69 9.89 6.90 1.33
N SER A 70 9.30 6.06 0.49
CA SER A 70 8.18 6.41 -0.37
C SER A 70 7.06 5.38 -0.23
N HIS A 71 5.86 5.73 -0.67
CA HIS A 71 4.77 4.76 -0.67
C HIS A 71 4.97 3.73 -1.77
N TYR A 72 5.43 4.17 -2.93
CA TYR A 72 5.63 3.30 -4.09
C TYR A 72 7.00 3.53 -4.72
N LEU A 73 7.61 2.43 -5.18
CA LEU A 73 8.76 2.42 -6.07
C LEU A 73 8.37 1.67 -7.35
N ILE A 74 8.55 2.32 -8.49
CA ILE A 74 8.20 1.81 -9.82
C ILE A 74 9.49 1.65 -10.62
N PRO A 75 9.86 0.42 -11.03
CA PRO A 75 11.01 0.19 -11.87
C PRO A 75 10.84 0.81 -13.25
N ALA A 76 11.95 1.22 -13.89
CA ALA A 76 11.96 1.69 -15.28
C ALA A 76 11.40 0.64 -16.25
N ILE A 77 11.69 -0.64 -15.98
CA ILE A 77 11.12 -1.78 -16.69
C ILE A 77 10.49 -2.71 -15.66
N PRO A 78 9.18 -2.54 -15.34
CA PRO A 78 8.52 -3.35 -14.35
C PRO A 78 8.47 -4.83 -14.75
N PRO A 79 8.98 -5.75 -13.90
CA PRO A 79 8.87 -7.18 -14.16
C PRO A 79 7.41 -7.60 -14.21
N GLN A 80 7.11 -8.52 -15.12
CA GLN A 80 5.75 -9.02 -15.30
C GLN A 80 5.48 -10.19 -14.34
N HIS A 81 4.31 -10.15 -13.72
CA HIS A 81 3.78 -11.27 -12.95
C HIS A 81 2.31 -11.52 -13.30
N ASN A 82 1.99 -12.71 -13.79
CA ASN A 82 0.65 -13.06 -14.30
C ASN A 82 0.11 -12.04 -15.33
N GLY A 83 0.96 -11.60 -16.27
CA GLY A 83 0.61 -10.65 -17.32
C GLY A 83 0.40 -9.21 -16.84
N LYS A 84 0.80 -8.86 -15.60
CA LYS A 84 0.68 -7.52 -15.03
C LYS A 84 2.04 -6.98 -14.61
N PRO A 85 2.32 -5.68 -14.80
CA PRO A 85 3.53 -5.06 -14.30
C PRO A 85 3.54 -5.07 -12.76
N ARG A 86 4.68 -5.42 -12.17
CA ARG A 86 4.88 -5.37 -10.72
C ARG A 86 5.45 -4.03 -10.32
N ILE A 87 4.82 -3.40 -9.34
CA ILE A 87 5.33 -2.22 -8.62
C ILE A 87 5.50 -2.58 -7.14
N TRP A 88 6.33 -1.83 -6.43
CA TRP A 88 6.57 -2.06 -5.00
C TRP A 88 5.82 -1.04 -4.16
N GLN A 89 5.00 -1.50 -3.22
CA GLN A 89 4.48 -0.67 -2.15
C GLN A 89 5.39 -0.85 -0.92
N LEU A 90 6.09 0.22 -0.56
CA LEU A 90 7.06 0.22 0.54
C LEU A 90 6.43 0.71 1.85
N VAL A 91 5.51 1.67 1.76
CA VAL A 91 4.74 2.19 2.89
C VAL A 91 3.26 2.11 2.54
N PRO A 92 2.40 1.58 3.43
CA PRO A 92 0.95 1.62 3.24
C PRO A 92 0.42 3.05 3.14
N GLU A 93 -0.57 3.32 2.29
CA GLU A 93 -1.11 4.69 2.08
C GLU A 93 -1.72 5.33 3.33
N ARG A 94 -2.14 4.52 4.31
CA ARG A 94 -2.65 5.01 5.60
C ARG A 94 -1.55 5.59 6.48
N ASP A 95 -0.30 5.17 6.28
CA ASP A 95 0.87 5.61 7.04
C ASP A 95 1.54 6.79 6.33
N LEU A 96 2.46 7.47 7.00
CA LEU A 96 3.21 8.58 6.45
C LEU A 96 4.56 8.09 5.95
N ALA A 97 4.90 8.37 4.69
CA ALA A 97 6.23 8.14 4.15
C ALA A 97 7.08 9.43 4.17
N TRP A 98 8.39 9.30 4.32
CA TRP A 98 9.33 10.41 4.40
C TRP A 98 9.99 10.67 3.04
N HIS A 99 9.24 11.29 2.11
CA HIS A 99 9.68 11.52 0.73
C HIS A 99 9.84 12.98 0.33
N ALA A 100 9.10 13.91 0.96
CA ALA A 100 9.05 15.30 0.51
C ALA A 100 10.04 16.23 1.22
N GLY A 101 10.73 15.75 2.28
CA GLY A 101 11.68 16.56 3.06
C GLY A 101 11.06 17.84 3.60
N VAL A 102 11.88 18.89 3.71
CA VAL A 102 11.41 20.26 4.01
C VAL A 102 10.92 20.87 2.70
N SER A 103 9.62 20.96 2.53
CA SER A 103 8.97 21.37 1.30
C SER A 103 7.78 22.29 1.55
N TYR A 104 7.38 23.03 0.50
CA TYR A 104 6.25 23.95 0.54
C TYR A 104 5.44 23.81 -0.76
N TRP A 105 4.14 23.69 -0.62
CA TRP A 105 3.21 23.67 -1.75
C TRP A 105 1.88 24.30 -1.37
N ARG A 106 1.47 25.34 -2.10
CA ARG A 106 0.16 26.02 -1.97
C ARG A 106 -0.23 26.34 -0.52
N GLY A 107 0.69 26.90 0.26
CA GLY A 107 0.46 27.27 1.66
C GLY A 107 0.71 26.15 2.68
N ALA A 108 1.00 24.92 2.25
CA ALA A 108 1.31 23.79 3.12
C ALA A 108 2.82 23.52 3.17
N THR A 109 3.35 23.22 4.37
CA THR A 109 4.76 22.88 4.59
C THR A 109 4.99 21.42 4.94
N ARG A 110 4.02 20.75 5.52
CA ARG A 110 4.13 19.34 5.96
C ARG A 110 3.55 18.41 4.89
N ILE A 111 4.20 18.37 3.72
CA ILE A 111 3.67 17.68 2.55
C ILE A 111 3.52 16.17 2.79
N ASN A 112 4.46 15.54 3.51
CA ASN A 112 4.37 14.11 3.87
C ASN A 112 3.05 13.75 4.58
N ASP A 113 2.51 14.64 5.41
CA ASP A 113 1.29 14.37 6.18
C ASP A 113 0.04 14.15 5.30
N THR A 114 0.04 14.71 4.11
CA THR A 114 -1.14 14.76 3.23
C THR A 114 -0.87 14.27 1.80
N SER A 115 0.21 13.54 1.60
CA SER A 115 0.59 13.07 0.26
C SER A 115 0.87 11.57 0.20
N ILE A 116 0.86 11.08 -1.03
CA ILE A 116 1.45 9.82 -1.44
C ILE A 116 2.72 10.15 -2.24
N GLY A 117 3.87 9.62 -1.83
CA GLY A 117 5.13 9.70 -2.57
C GLY A 117 5.29 8.51 -3.49
N ILE A 118 5.63 8.77 -4.75
CA ILE A 118 5.90 7.76 -5.78
C ILE A 118 7.29 8.02 -6.34
N GLU A 119 8.16 7.04 -6.25
CA GLU A 119 9.49 7.07 -6.84
C GLU A 119 9.51 6.29 -8.15
N LEU A 120 9.94 6.92 -9.21
CA LEU A 120 10.19 6.30 -10.51
C LEU A 120 11.67 6.01 -10.63
N GLU A 121 12.04 4.75 -10.89
CA GLU A 121 13.42 4.44 -11.19
C GLU A 121 13.90 5.22 -12.42
N ASN A 122 14.88 6.04 -12.21
CA ASN A 122 15.55 6.80 -13.27
C ASN A 122 16.90 7.27 -12.76
N ARG A 123 17.96 7.00 -13.51
CA ARG A 123 19.35 7.37 -13.15
C ARG A 123 19.66 8.86 -13.26
N GLY A 124 18.68 9.66 -13.65
CA GLY A 124 18.83 11.11 -13.76
C GLY A 124 19.72 11.53 -14.94
N TRP A 125 20.40 12.65 -14.76
CA TRP A 125 21.28 13.20 -15.77
C TRP A 125 22.56 12.38 -15.92
N GLN A 126 22.84 11.93 -17.14
CA GLN A 126 24.06 11.25 -17.48
C GLN A 126 24.86 12.04 -18.52
N LYS A 127 26.19 12.09 -18.36
CA LYS A 127 27.08 12.61 -19.36
C LYS A 127 27.33 11.56 -20.45
N ARG A 128 27.10 11.91 -21.70
CA ARG A 128 27.48 11.12 -22.87
C ARG A 128 28.33 12.01 -23.76
N GLY A 129 29.66 11.98 -23.56
CA GLY A 129 30.58 12.97 -24.12
C GLY A 129 30.36 14.33 -23.45
N ASP A 130 30.20 15.39 -24.20
CA ASP A 130 29.94 16.75 -23.70
C ASP A 130 28.43 17.04 -23.49
N GLU A 131 27.56 16.13 -23.89
CA GLU A 131 26.12 16.28 -23.73
C GLU A 131 25.64 15.70 -22.42
N LYS A 132 24.75 16.43 -21.74
CA LYS A 132 23.94 15.92 -20.61
C LYS A 132 22.62 15.43 -21.16
N ARG A 133 22.28 14.17 -20.93
CA ARG A 133 20.98 13.59 -21.27
C ARG A 133 20.32 13.04 -20.03
N PHE A 134 19.01 13.20 -19.94
CA PHE A 134 18.19 12.55 -18.93
C PHE A 134 18.05 11.07 -19.32
N ALA A 135 18.32 10.15 -18.38
CA ALA A 135 18.28 8.70 -18.63
C ALA A 135 16.84 8.18 -18.65
#